data_ccd8dccb1019b6ddd648ea33badfce47
#
_entry.id   ccd8dccb1019b6ddd648ea33badfce47
#
_cell.length_a   1.000
_cell.length_b   1.000
_cell.length_c   1.000
_cell.angle_alpha   90.00
_cell.angle_beta   90.00
_cell.angle_gamma   90.00
#
_symmetry.space_group_name_H-M   'P 1'
#
loop_
_entity.id
_entity.type
_entity.pdbx_description
1 polymer ?
#
loop_
_entity_poly.entity_id
_entity_poly.type
_entity_poly.pdbx_seq_one_letter_code
_entity_poly.pdbx_strand_id
1 'polypeptide(L)'
;MTVLGFSSTDFSFALTTLQLSLTGVKQLSIIATPPVDRLAARTFVMPFDKVMIREAIYREKYRGGQIFFVCPRVSDIFEVEKGLRALVPDVKILVAHGQMPVKQLEEVMNDFADGKADMLLSTTIIESGIDMPSVNTMIVYRSDMFGLAQLYQLKGRVGRGKVRGYAYFTVPPKKQLKPIAERRLSILHQNGNSVQYRLPEVPM
;
A
#
# COMPACT_ATOMS: atom_id res chain seq x y z
N MET A 1 6.47 16.05 -19.38
CA MET A 1 7.81 15.49 -19.16
C MET A 1 8.09 15.57 -17.67
N THR A 2 7.74 14.52 -16.91
CA THR A 2 7.79 14.51 -15.44
C THR A 2 9.00 13.68 -15.04
N VAL A 3 10.01 14.35 -14.52
CA VAL A 3 11.23 13.73 -14.00
C VAL A 3 10.87 12.99 -12.71
N LEU A 4 10.96 11.66 -12.75
CA LEU A 4 10.95 10.82 -11.55
C LEU A 4 12.18 11.20 -10.72
N GLY A 5 11.95 11.59 -9.45
CA GLY A 5 13.02 11.92 -8.51
C GLY A 5 13.79 10.67 -8.09
N PHE A 6 14.70 10.22 -8.93
CA PHE A 6 15.74 9.28 -8.55
C PHE A 6 16.86 10.05 -7.84
N SER A 7 17.42 9.47 -6.78
CA SER A 7 18.65 9.97 -6.18
C SER A 7 19.75 10.04 -7.25
N SER A 8 20.65 11.01 -7.17
CA SER A 8 21.72 11.17 -8.15
C SER A 8 22.61 9.92 -8.28
N THR A 9 22.71 9.12 -7.22
CA THR A 9 23.42 7.83 -7.19
C THR A 9 22.69 6.74 -7.99
N ASP A 10 21.36 6.68 -7.91
CA ASP A 10 20.55 5.69 -8.65
C ASP A 10 20.57 5.96 -10.16
N PHE A 11 20.54 7.24 -10.53
CA PHE A 11 20.62 7.66 -11.94
C PHE A 11 21.99 7.35 -12.54
N SER A 12 23.07 7.58 -11.79
CA SER A 12 24.44 7.26 -12.22
C SER A 12 24.61 5.76 -12.46
N PHE A 13 24.11 4.92 -11.56
CA PHE A 13 24.21 3.46 -11.68
C PHE A 13 23.41 2.92 -12.88
N ALA A 14 22.19 3.42 -13.08
CA ALA A 14 21.36 3.04 -14.22
C ALA A 14 21.98 3.48 -15.55
N LEU A 15 22.54 4.69 -15.62
CA LEU A 15 23.21 5.21 -16.82
C LEU A 15 24.46 4.39 -17.15
N THR A 16 25.26 4.04 -16.15
CA THR A 16 26.47 3.22 -16.33
C THR A 16 26.13 1.83 -16.81
N THR A 17 25.05 1.22 -16.31
CA THR A 17 24.60 -0.11 -16.72
C THR A 17 24.09 -0.10 -18.18
N LEU A 18 23.33 0.93 -18.57
CA LEU A 18 22.86 1.14 -19.92
C LEU A 18 24.04 1.38 -20.90
N GLN A 19 25.02 2.19 -20.51
CA GLN A 19 26.19 2.48 -21.31
C GLN A 19 27.06 1.23 -21.52
N LEU A 20 27.26 0.41 -20.47
CA LEU A 20 27.96 -0.87 -20.56
C LEU A 20 27.23 -1.89 -21.45
N SER A 21 25.91 -1.82 -21.52
CA SER A 21 25.11 -2.69 -22.39
C SER A 21 25.21 -2.26 -23.85
N LEU A 22 25.20 -0.96 -24.13
CA LEU A 22 25.38 -0.41 -25.47
C LEU A 22 26.77 -0.65 -26.06
N THR A 23 27.78 -0.80 -25.21
CA THR A 23 29.16 -1.16 -25.59
C THR A 23 29.40 -2.66 -25.76
N GLY A 24 28.34 -3.50 -25.60
CA GLY A 24 28.45 -4.96 -25.77
C GLY A 24 29.11 -5.70 -24.58
N VAL A 25 29.45 -4.97 -23.50
CA VAL A 25 30.09 -5.57 -22.30
C VAL A 25 29.07 -6.30 -21.41
N LYS A 26 27.78 -5.93 -21.49
CA LYS A 26 26.67 -6.61 -20.80
C LYS A 26 25.53 -6.91 -21.76
N GLN A 27 24.98 -8.11 -21.66
CA GLN A 27 23.75 -8.47 -22.36
C GLN A 27 22.56 -7.87 -21.62
N LEU A 28 21.74 -7.06 -22.30
CA LEU A 28 20.46 -6.57 -21.84
C LEU A 28 19.40 -7.65 -22.06
N SER A 29 18.86 -8.20 -20.97
CA SER A 29 17.64 -8.99 -21.05
C SER A 29 16.44 -8.08 -20.84
N ILE A 30 15.66 -7.88 -21.88
CA ILE A 30 14.39 -7.14 -21.80
C ILE A 30 13.32 -8.12 -21.34
N ILE A 31 12.84 -7.96 -20.12
CA ILE A 31 11.66 -8.68 -19.62
C ILE A 31 10.43 -7.96 -20.17
N ALA A 32 9.98 -8.36 -21.35
CA ALA A 32 8.86 -7.72 -22.05
C ALA A 32 7.48 -8.19 -21.56
N THR A 33 7.40 -9.31 -20.83
CA THR A 33 6.15 -9.90 -20.35
C THR A 33 6.10 -9.89 -18.84
N PRO A 34 5.05 -9.27 -18.22
CA PRO A 34 4.77 -9.49 -16.81
C PRO A 34 4.53 -10.99 -16.58
N PRO A 35 4.88 -11.55 -15.40
CA PRO A 35 4.54 -12.92 -15.07
C PRO A 35 3.05 -13.17 -15.31
N VAL A 36 2.72 -14.17 -16.12
CA VAL A 36 1.35 -14.45 -16.60
C VAL A 36 0.37 -14.75 -15.44
N ASP A 37 0.88 -15.13 -14.28
CA ASP A 37 0.09 -15.53 -13.10
C ASP A 37 -0.16 -14.39 -12.09
N ARG A 38 0.24 -13.15 -12.37
CA ARG A 38 0.05 -12.05 -11.42
C ARG A 38 -1.33 -11.44 -11.56
N LEU A 39 -2.24 -11.82 -10.67
CA LEU A 39 -3.56 -11.20 -10.59
C LEU A 39 -3.42 -9.75 -10.08
N ALA A 40 -3.74 -8.77 -10.92
CA ALA A 40 -3.73 -7.36 -10.51
C ALA A 40 -4.62 -7.15 -9.27
N ALA A 41 -4.10 -6.42 -8.28
CA ALA A 41 -4.85 -6.10 -7.08
C ALA A 41 -6.11 -5.29 -7.40
N ARG A 42 -7.27 -5.73 -6.90
CA ARG A 42 -8.51 -4.93 -6.99
C ARG A 42 -8.37 -3.68 -6.13
N THR A 43 -8.67 -2.55 -6.73
CA THR A 43 -8.49 -1.24 -6.11
C THR A 43 -9.85 -0.61 -5.82
N PHE A 44 -10.02 -0.11 -4.58
CA PHE A 44 -11.22 0.59 -4.13
C PHE A 44 -10.82 1.96 -3.60
N VAL A 45 -11.49 3.00 -4.06
CA VAL A 45 -11.39 4.36 -3.50
C VAL A 45 -12.74 4.70 -2.90
N MET A 46 -12.79 4.91 -1.58
CA MET A 46 -14.05 5.01 -0.85
C MET A 46 -13.92 5.87 0.42
N PRO A 47 -15.01 6.44 0.94
CA PRO A 47 -15.03 6.98 2.29
C PRO A 47 -14.66 5.90 3.32
N PHE A 48 -14.00 6.30 4.42
CA PHE A 48 -13.70 5.37 5.51
C PHE A 48 -15.02 4.92 6.17
N ASP A 49 -15.37 3.68 5.95
CA ASP A 49 -16.54 3.03 6.52
C ASP A 49 -16.12 1.86 7.39
N LYS A 50 -16.49 1.90 8.68
CA LYS A 50 -16.08 0.88 9.66
C LYS A 50 -16.59 -0.52 9.32
N VAL A 51 -17.79 -0.64 8.74
CA VAL A 51 -18.39 -1.93 8.38
C VAL A 51 -17.60 -2.55 7.24
N MET A 52 -17.38 -1.80 6.17
CA MET A 52 -16.62 -2.25 5.00
C MET A 52 -15.16 -2.60 5.36
N ILE A 53 -14.51 -1.81 6.21
CA ILE A 53 -13.14 -2.08 6.67
C ILE A 53 -13.10 -3.36 7.52
N ARG A 54 -14.05 -3.54 8.43
CA ARG A 54 -14.17 -4.76 9.23
C ARG A 54 -14.33 -6.00 8.35
N GLU A 55 -15.22 -5.95 7.38
CA GLU A 55 -15.42 -7.05 6.43
C GLU A 55 -14.17 -7.35 5.60
N ALA A 56 -13.47 -6.31 5.14
CA ALA A 56 -12.23 -6.48 4.39
C ALA A 56 -11.15 -7.18 5.24
N ILE A 57 -11.03 -6.81 6.52
CA ILE A 57 -10.10 -7.39 7.47
C ILE A 57 -10.42 -8.87 7.74
N TYR A 58 -11.68 -9.18 8.09
CA TYR A 58 -12.07 -10.56 8.37
C TYR A 58 -11.99 -11.45 7.14
N ARG A 59 -12.37 -10.94 5.97
CA ARG A 59 -12.22 -11.70 4.72
C ARG A 59 -10.76 -12.11 4.50
N GLU A 60 -9.79 -11.21 4.75
CA GLU A 60 -8.39 -11.55 4.58
C GLU A 60 -7.91 -12.54 5.64
N LYS A 61 -8.27 -12.33 6.90
CA LYS A 61 -7.96 -13.24 8.00
C LYS A 61 -8.47 -14.65 7.74
N TYR A 62 -9.74 -14.81 7.30
CA TYR A 62 -10.33 -16.11 6.99
C TYR A 62 -9.70 -16.80 5.77
N ARG A 63 -9.06 -16.04 4.88
CA ARG A 63 -8.27 -16.59 3.77
C ARG A 63 -6.86 -17.03 4.20
N GLY A 64 -6.48 -16.80 5.44
CA GLY A 64 -5.12 -17.05 5.94
C GLY A 64 -4.08 -16.05 5.43
N GLY A 65 -4.50 -14.90 4.87
CA GLY A 65 -3.61 -13.85 4.43
C GLY A 65 -3.38 -12.78 5.50
N GLN A 66 -2.45 -11.88 5.21
CA GLN A 66 -2.10 -10.78 6.10
C GLN A 66 -2.50 -9.42 5.51
N ILE A 67 -2.56 -8.41 6.38
CA ILE A 67 -3.09 -7.09 6.06
C ILE A 67 -2.04 -6.02 6.38
N PHE A 68 -1.79 -5.11 5.44
CA PHE A 68 -1.17 -3.82 5.73
C PHE A 68 -2.25 -2.77 5.98
N PHE A 69 -2.16 -2.10 7.11
CA PHE A 69 -2.96 -0.91 7.39
C PHE A 69 -2.03 0.29 7.51
N VAL A 70 -2.14 1.25 6.60
CA VAL A 70 -1.18 2.34 6.45
C VAL A 70 -1.80 3.67 6.85
N CYS A 71 -1.16 4.37 7.78
CA CYS A 71 -1.50 5.72 8.21
C CYS A 71 -0.54 6.76 7.62
N PRO A 72 -1.01 7.99 7.33
CA PRO A 72 -0.15 9.04 6.78
C PRO A 72 0.84 9.60 7.80
N ARG A 73 0.52 9.53 9.10
CA ARG A 73 1.30 10.14 10.18
C ARG A 73 1.43 9.20 11.37
N VAL A 74 2.54 9.31 12.08
CA VAL A 74 2.75 8.60 13.35
C VAL A 74 1.73 9.03 14.40
N SER A 75 1.36 10.32 14.45
CA SER A 75 0.35 10.85 15.36
C SER A 75 -1.03 10.21 15.21
N ASP A 76 -1.35 9.69 14.04
CA ASP A 76 -2.66 9.08 13.77
C ASP A 76 -2.72 7.62 14.25
N ILE A 77 -1.56 6.97 14.45
CA ILE A 77 -1.46 5.53 14.75
C ILE A 77 -2.21 5.16 16.02
N PHE A 78 -2.02 5.92 17.11
CA PHE A 78 -2.62 5.60 18.40
C PHE A 78 -4.16 5.56 18.34
N GLU A 79 -4.77 6.59 17.74
CA GLU A 79 -6.23 6.65 17.61
C GLU A 79 -6.76 5.58 16.65
N VAL A 80 -6.05 5.33 15.56
CA VAL A 80 -6.42 4.29 14.59
C VAL A 80 -6.28 2.91 15.21
N GLU A 81 -5.20 2.63 15.94
CA GLU A 81 -4.99 1.36 16.65
C GLU A 81 -6.12 1.09 17.65
N LYS A 82 -6.45 2.07 18.50
CA LYS A 82 -7.54 1.98 19.45
C LYS A 82 -8.87 1.66 18.76
N GLY A 83 -9.14 2.36 17.65
CA GLY A 83 -10.34 2.13 16.86
C GLY A 83 -10.38 0.75 16.20
N LEU A 84 -9.25 0.26 15.67
CA LEU A 84 -9.14 -1.06 15.08
C LEU A 84 -9.28 -2.19 16.12
N ARG A 85 -8.64 -2.08 17.29
CA ARG A 85 -8.76 -3.08 18.35
C ARG A 85 -10.21 -3.21 18.87
N ALA A 86 -10.96 -2.11 18.89
CA ALA A 86 -12.39 -2.14 19.21
C ALA A 86 -13.25 -2.73 18.07
N LEU A 87 -12.86 -2.50 16.81
CA LEU A 87 -13.59 -2.94 15.62
C LEU A 87 -13.39 -4.43 15.32
N VAL A 88 -12.17 -4.93 15.53
CA VAL A 88 -11.74 -6.30 15.21
C VAL A 88 -10.92 -6.91 16.35
N PRO A 89 -11.55 -7.21 17.49
CA PRO A 89 -10.85 -7.64 18.72
C PRO A 89 -10.06 -8.95 18.54
N ASP A 90 -10.49 -9.82 17.63
CA ASP A 90 -9.85 -11.12 17.38
C ASP A 90 -8.67 -11.05 16.40
N VAL A 91 -8.35 -9.87 15.89
CA VAL A 91 -7.25 -9.65 14.92
C VAL A 91 -5.99 -9.24 15.69
N LYS A 92 -4.91 -9.99 15.49
CA LYS A 92 -3.61 -9.66 16.07
C LYS A 92 -2.97 -8.53 15.28
N ILE A 93 -2.79 -7.36 15.93
CA ILE A 93 -2.25 -6.15 15.31
C ILE A 93 -0.86 -5.87 15.88
N LEU A 94 0.13 -5.78 15.00
CA LEU A 94 1.44 -5.21 15.28
C LEU A 94 1.50 -3.78 14.77
N VAL A 95 2.27 -2.94 15.46
CA VAL A 95 2.45 -1.52 15.10
C VAL A 95 3.90 -1.26 14.76
N ALA A 96 4.13 -0.54 13.63
CA ALA A 96 5.46 -0.17 13.18
C ALA A 96 5.47 1.26 12.62
N HIS A 97 6.42 2.09 13.07
CA HIS A 97 6.58 3.46 12.55
C HIS A 97 8.03 3.95 12.65
N GLY A 98 8.38 4.94 11.84
CA GLY A 98 9.76 5.42 11.69
C GLY A 98 10.38 6.09 12.93
N GLN A 99 9.62 6.32 14.00
CA GLN A 99 10.14 6.83 15.28
C GLN A 99 10.52 5.72 16.27
N MET A 100 10.26 4.45 15.92
CA MET A 100 10.68 3.33 16.75
C MET A 100 12.19 3.12 16.65
N PRO A 101 12.84 2.62 17.74
CA PRO A 101 14.21 2.14 17.67
C PRO A 101 14.35 1.08 16.58
N VAL A 102 15.45 1.14 15.82
CA VAL A 102 15.69 0.24 14.67
C VAL A 102 15.53 -1.23 15.05
N LYS A 103 16.11 -1.64 16.18
CA LYS A 103 16.03 -3.02 16.66
C LYS A 103 14.59 -3.47 16.91
N GLN A 104 13.77 -2.61 17.53
CA GLN A 104 12.36 -2.91 17.79
C GLN A 104 11.56 -2.98 16.48
N LEU A 105 11.87 -2.09 15.52
CA LEU A 105 11.24 -2.11 14.21
C LEU A 105 11.55 -3.42 13.47
N GLU A 106 12.82 -3.86 13.49
CA GLU A 106 13.25 -5.13 12.89
C GLU A 106 12.54 -6.33 13.54
N GLU A 107 12.44 -6.36 14.88
CA GLU A 107 11.72 -7.41 15.60
C GLU A 107 10.24 -7.48 15.18
N VAL A 108 9.55 -6.34 15.14
CA VAL A 108 8.14 -6.25 14.71
C VAL A 108 7.97 -6.72 13.26
N MET A 109 8.87 -6.31 12.37
CA MET A 109 8.80 -6.68 10.96
C MET A 109 9.05 -8.18 10.76
N ASN A 110 10.00 -8.76 11.50
CA ASN A 110 10.26 -10.21 11.48
C ASN A 110 9.06 -10.99 12.04
N ASP A 111 8.50 -10.58 13.18
CA ASP A 111 7.31 -11.21 13.76
C ASP A 111 6.12 -11.17 12.81
N PHE A 112 5.95 -10.08 12.07
CA PHE A 112 4.91 -9.98 11.06
C PHE A 112 5.20 -10.89 9.86
N ALA A 113 6.43 -10.93 9.36
CA ALA A 113 6.84 -11.80 8.25
C ALA A 113 6.68 -13.29 8.60
N ASP A 114 6.95 -13.66 9.87
CA ASP A 114 6.75 -15.01 10.40
C ASP A 114 5.27 -15.41 10.60
N GLY A 115 4.33 -14.50 10.29
CA GLY A 115 2.89 -14.78 10.43
C GLY A 115 2.37 -14.74 11.87
N LYS A 116 3.13 -14.15 12.83
CA LYS A 116 2.70 -14.06 14.23
C LYS A 116 1.56 -13.07 14.47
N ALA A 117 1.26 -12.24 13.46
CA ALA A 117 0.15 -11.30 13.48
C ALA A 117 -0.61 -11.26 12.15
N ASP A 118 -1.89 -10.92 12.23
CA ASP A 118 -2.80 -10.84 11.08
C ASP A 118 -2.66 -9.49 10.35
N MET A 119 -2.30 -8.43 11.08
CA MET A 119 -2.25 -7.05 10.55
C MET A 119 -1.02 -6.31 11.06
N LEU A 120 -0.39 -5.56 10.13
CA LEU A 120 0.63 -4.55 10.45
C LEU A 120 0.03 -3.16 10.25
N LEU A 121 -0.14 -2.42 11.35
CA LEU A 121 -0.49 -1.01 11.35
C LEU A 121 0.79 -0.18 11.29
N SER A 122 0.97 0.60 10.25
CA SER A 122 2.23 1.32 10.04
C SER A 122 2.07 2.67 9.37
N THR A 123 3.13 3.45 9.34
CA THR A 123 3.31 4.56 8.41
C THR A 123 3.97 4.06 7.12
N THR A 124 4.45 4.97 6.27
CA THR A 124 5.04 4.67 4.95
C THR A 124 6.34 3.84 4.95
N ILE A 125 6.83 3.39 6.12
CA ILE A 125 8.03 2.53 6.23
C ILE A 125 7.96 1.24 5.40
N ILE A 126 6.75 0.81 5.02
CA ILE A 126 6.52 -0.36 4.14
C ILE A 126 7.11 -0.13 2.73
N GLU A 127 7.49 1.10 2.38
CA GLU A 127 8.15 1.42 1.10
C GLU A 127 9.53 0.78 0.97
N SER A 128 10.21 0.48 2.08
CA SER A 128 11.53 -0.15 2.09
C SER A 128 11.47 -1.67 1.90
N GLY A 129 11.58 -2.11 0.66
CA GLY A 129 12.17 -3.36 0.17
C GLY A 129 11.71 -4.73 0.69
N ILE A 130 10.89 -4.86 1.72
CA ILE A 130 10.52 -6.15 2.29
C ILE A 130 9.46 -6.82 1.42
N ASP A 131 9.77 -8.00 0.88
CA ASP A 131 8.81 -8.81 0.14
C ASP A 131 8.01 -9.68 1.09
N MET A 132 6.70 -9.44 1.17
CA MET A 132 5.78 -10.18 2.03
C MET A 132 4.64 -10.79 1.18
N PRO A 133 4.85 -11.97 0.60
CA PRO A 133 3.88 -12.58 -0.31
C PRO A 133 2.56 -12.98 0.35
N SER A 134 2.52 -13.10 1.67
CA SER A 134 1.31 -13.37 2.48
C SER A 134 0.38 -12.17 2.60
N VAL A 135 0.88 -10.95 2.32
CA VAL A 135 0.08 -9.73 2.42
C VAL A 135 -0.73 -9.53 1.14
N ASN A 136 -2.01 -9.82 1.22
CA ASN A 136 -2.91 -9.70 0.07
C ASN A 136 -3.92 -8.56 0.22
N THR A 137 -4.06 -7.95 1.39
CA THR A 137 -4.93 -6.79 1.59
C THR A 137 -4.14 -5.58 2.11
N MET A 138 -4.33 -4.44 1.44
CA MET A 138 -3.81 -3.13 1.84
C MET A 138 -4.97 -2.20 2.13
N ILE A 139 -4.94 -1.54 3.29
CA ILE A 139 -5.88 -0.49 3.67
C ILE A 139 -5.08 0.78 3.93
N VAL A 140 -5.31 1.83 3.13
CA VAL A 140 -4.65 3.12 3.28
C VAL A 140 -5.63 4.11 3.90
N TYR A 141 -5.36 4.48 5.16
CA TYR A 141 -6.15 5.46 5.88
C TYR A 141 -5.79 6.88 5.42
N ARG A 142 -6.79 7.72 5.19
CA ARG A 142 -6.57 9.10 4.72
C ARG A 142 -5.69 9.16 3.47
N SER A 143 -6.04 8.39 2.45
CA SER A 143 -5.31 8.35 1.18
C SER A 143 -5.22 9.71 0.47
N ASP A 144 -6.11 10.65 0.81
CA ASP A 144 -6.08 12.05 0.39
C ASP A 144 -4.78 12.79 0.77
N MET A 145 -4.06 12.28 1.78
CA MET A 145 -2.82 12.87 2.29
C MET A 145 -1.53 12.34 1.62
N PHE A 146 -1.64 11.31 0.80
CA PHE A 146 -0.51 10.69 0.11
C PHE A 146 -0.29 11.26 -1.29
N GLY A 147 0.95 11.26 -1.75
CA GLY A 147 1.29 11.52 -3.14
C GLY A 147 0.89 10.36 -4.06
N LEU A 148 0.67 10.65 -5.36
CA LEU A 148 0.27 9.64 -6.33
C LEU A 148 1.31 8.51 -6.44
N ALA A 149 2.59 8.85 -6.47
CA ALA A 149 3.68 7.86 -6.52
C ALA A 149 3.67 6.94 -5.31
N GLN A 150 3.47 7.49 -4.11
CA GLN A 150 3.36 6.70 -2.87
C GLN A 150 2.17 5.73 -2.92
N LEU A 151 1.00 6.18 -3.39
CA LEU A 151 -0.17 5.32 -3.53
C LEU A 151 0.08 4.16 -4.50
N TYR A 152 0.79 4.38 -5.61
CA TYR A 152 1.20 3.32 -6.53
C TYR A 152 2.21 2.36 -5.90
N GLN A 153 3.19 2.87 -5.16
CA GLN A 153 4.17 2.05 -4.44
C GLN A 153 3.48 1.15 -3.42
N LEU A 154 2.56 1.70 -2.62
CA LEU A 154 1.76 0.95 -1.66
C LEU A 154 0.91 -0.12 -2.36
N LYS A 155 0.17 0.25 -3.42
CA LYS A 155 -0.60 -0.70 -4.23
C LYS A 155 0.26 -1.86 -4.75
N GLY A 156 1.50 -1.56 -5.16
CA GLY A 156 2.45 -2.56 -5.66
C GLY A 156 2.96 -3.55 -4.61
N ARG A 157 2.67 -3.33 -3.33
CA ARG A 157 3.09 -4.23 -2.22
C ARG A 157 2.13 -5.38 -1.98
N VAL A 158 0.93 -5.38 -2.53
CA VAL A 158 -0.06 -6.44 -2.37
C VAL A 158 -0.31 -7.21 -3.66
N GLY A 159 -0.78 -8.45 -3.52
CA GLY A 159 -1.09 -9.30 -4.66
C GLY A 159 0.16 -9.81 -5.38
N ARG A 160 1.22 -10.10 -4.64
CA ARG A 160 2.46 -10.67 -5.19
C ARG A 160 2.44 -12.20 -5.28
N GLY A 161 1.50 -12.83 -4.58
CA GLY A 161 1.28 -14.26 -4.63
C GLY A 161 0.25 -14.69 -5.69
N LYS A 162 -0.13 -15.97 -5.66
CA LYS A 162 -1.19 -16.55 -6.49
C LYS A 162 -2.60 -16.13 -6.06
N VAL A 163 -2.73 -15.50 -4.90
CA VAL A 163 -3.99 -15.04 -4.33
C VAL A 163 -4.24 -13.60 -4.74
N ARG A 164 -5.49 -13.30 -5.16
CA ARG A 164 -5.86 -11.95 -5.58
C ARG A 164 -5.71 -10.94 -4.44
N GLY A 165 -4.96 -9.88 -4.69
CA GLY A 165 -4.79 -8.76 -3.78
C GLY A 165 -5.96 -7.76 -3.80
N TYR A 166 -6.10 -7.02 -2.71
CA TYR A 166 -7.10 -5.96 -2.53
C TYR A 166 -6.45 -4.71 -1.93
N ALA A 167 -6.71 -3.55 -2.52
CA ALA A 167 -6.19 -2.28 -2.03
C ALA A 167 -7.36 -1.30 -1.81
N TYR A 168 -7.55 -0.89 -0.56
CA TYR A 168 -8.58 0.06 -0.13
C TYR A 168 -7.92 1.40 0.17
N PHE A 169 -8.22 2.40 -0.64
CA PHE A 169 -7.78 3.77 -0.44
C PHE A 169 -8.93 4.56 0.17
N THR A 170 -8.86 4.81 1.48
CA THR A 170 -9.96 5.45 2.19
C THR A 170 -9.73 6.95 2.34
N VAL A 171 -10.83 7.70 2.25
CA VAL A 171 -10.87 9.15 2.45
C VAL A 171 -11.77 9.50 3.63
N PRO A 172 -11.64 10.69 4.23
CA PRO A 172 -12.52 11.10 5.33
C PRO A 172 -13.98 11.08 4.90
N PRO A 173 -14.87 10.48 5.71
CA PRO A 173 -16.30 10.60 5.47
C PRO A 173 -16.73 12.07 5.61
N LYS A 174 -17.64 12.53 4.78
CA LYS A 174 -18.27 13.88 4.83
C LYS A 174 -17.31 15.07 4.64
N LYS A 175 -16.08 14.87 4.22
CA LYS A 175 -15.15 15.99 3.94
C LYS A 175 -14.96 16.12 2.44
N GLN A 176 -15.19 17.34 1.92
CA GLN A 176 -14.84 17.67 0.55
C GLN A 176 -13.33 17.57 0.36
N LEU A 177 -12.90 16.79 -0.60
CA LEU A 177 -11.49 16.63 -0.92
C LEU A 177 -10.99 17.86 -1.68
N LYS A 178 -9.71 18.18 -1.53
CA LYS A 178 -9.08 19.17 -2.40
C LYS A 178 -9.05 18.63 -3.85
N PRO A 179 -9.27 19.48 -4.88
CA PRO A 179 -9.32 19.05 -6.28
C PRO A 179 -8.09 18.24 -6.72
N ILE A 180 -6.91 18.58 -6.20
CA ILE A 180 -5.66 17.83 -6.45
C ILE A 180 -5.72 16.41 -5.87
N ALA A 181 -6.32 16.21 -4.70
CA ALA A 181 -6.46 14.88 -4.09
C ALA A 181 -7.47 14.04 -4.86
N GLU A 182 -8.61 14.62 -5.26
CA GLU A 182 -9.60 13.95 -6.10
C GLU A 182 -9.00 13.48 -7.42
N ARG A 183 -8.25 14.35 -8.10
CA ARG A 183 -7.59 14.00 -9.36
C ARG A 183 -6.58 12.86 -9.20
N ARG A 184 -5.79 12.85 -8.12
CA ARG A 184 -4.87 11.74 -7.81
C ARG A 184 -5.59 10.41 -7.61
N LEU A 185 -6.66 10.44 -6.84
CA LEU A 185 -7.44 9.24 -6.53
C LEU A 185 -8.23 8.73 -7.75
N SER A 186 -8.72 9.61 -8.62
CA SER A 186 -9.35 9.21 -9.88
C SER A 186 -8.38 8.52 -10.84
N ILE A 187 -7.14 9.01 -10.95
CA ILE A 187 -6.09 8.36 -11.76
C ILE A 187 -5.76 6.96 -11.21
N LEU A 188 -5.64 6.83 -9.89
CA LEU A 188 -5.39 5.55 -9.24
C LEU A 188 -6.51 4.54 -9.50
N HIS A 189 -7.75 5.04 -9.61
CA HIS A 189 -8.93 4.27 -9.94
C HIS A 189 -8.94 3.80 -11.41
N GLN A 190 -8.64 4.66 -12.37
CA GLN A 190 -8.72 4.37 -13.80
C GLN A 190 -7.73 3.28 -14.27
N ASN A 191 -6.58 3.17 -13.61
CA ASN A 191 -5.50 2.25 -13.97
C ASN A 191 -5.58 0.87 -13.28
N GLY A 192 -6.76 0.43 -12.88
CA GLY A 192 -6.96 -0.89 -12.28
C GLY A 192 -8.36 -1.43 -12.53
N ASN A 193 -8.56 -2.74 -12.39
CA ASN A 193 -9.88 -3.38 -12.31
C ASN A 193 -10.62 -2.90 -11.05
N SER A 194 -11.13 -1.66 -11.08
CA SER A 194 -11.66 -0.97 -9.91
C SER A 194 -13.16 -0.98 -9.90
N VAL A 195 -13.73 -1.28 -8.73
CA VAL A 195 -15.15 -1.06 -8.44
C VAL A 195 -15.29 0.33 -7.84
N GLN A 196 -16.07 1.18 -8.48
CA GLN A 196 -16.32 2.55 -8.02
C GLN A 196 -17.35 2.52 -6.89
N TYR A 197 -16.96 2.94 -5.68
CA TYR A 197 -17.90 3.54 -4.76
C TYR A 197 -17.94 5.04 -5.08
N ARG A 198 -19.08 5.50 -5.59
CA ARG A 198 -19.34 6.92 -5.84
C ARG A 198 -19.19 7.67 -4.52
N LEU A 199 -18.29 8.65 -4.47
CA LEU A 199 -18.27 9.59 -3.36
C LEU A 199 -19.66 10.23 -3.31
N PRO A 200 -20.30 10.36 -2.14
CA PRO A 200 -21.59 10.99 -2.05
C PRO A 200 -21.50 12.42 -2.61
N GLU A 201 -22.32 12.72 -3.61
CA GLU A 201 -22.49 14.08 -4.11
C GLU A 201 -22.97 14.93 -2.93
N VAL A 202 -22.21 15.96 -2.60
CA VAL A 202 -22.63 16.93 -1.61
C VAL A 202 -23.75 17.75 -2.27
N PRO A 203 -24.98 17.78 -1.75
CA PRO A 203 -26.00 18.66 -2.28
C PRO A 203 -25.50 20.11 -2.16
N MET A 204 -25.61 20.84 -3.28
CA MET A 204 -25.33 22.28 -3.30
C MET A 204 -26.33 23.03 -2.41
#